data_ad5da46c325763826d224bbdfb1f24df
#
_entry.id   ad5da46c325763826d224bbdfb1f24df
#
_cell.length_a   1.000
_cell.length_b   1.000
_cell.length_c   1.000
_cell.angle_alpha   90.00
_cell.angle_beta   90.00
_cell.angle_gamma   90.00
#
_symmetry.space_group_name_H-M   'P 1'
#
loop_
_entity.id
_entity.type
_entity.pdbx_description
1 polymer ?
#
loop_
_entity_poly.entity_id
_entity_poly.type
_entity_poly.pdbx_seq_one_letter_code
_entity_poly.pdbx_strand_id
1 'polypeptide(L)'
;MKGVFIMAGKLKVGVVGGTGMVGQRFVALLENHPWFEVTTIAASKNSAGKTYEESVSHRWKLPTSMPEKVKNIVIKDASNVEEVAGEVDLIFCAVDMKKDEIRALEEAYAKTETPVVSNNSAHRWPPDVPMVIPEINPDHIRIIEAQRKRLGTKRGFIAVKPNCSIQSYVPALHPLMDYAPVKVVACTYQAISGAGKTFADWPEMVDNVIPYIGGEEEKSEQEPLKIWGQIKDGAIVKAEKPLISTQCIRVPVTDGHMAAVYVSFEKKPDKEEIIRRWRAFEGVPQKLDLPSAPKPFITYYEEENRPQTRLDRDLGNGMGISVGRLREDTLFDYKFISLSHNTVRGAAGGGVLIAELLKAEGYIQAK
;
A
#
# COMPACT_ATOMS: atom_id res chain seq x y z
N MET A 1 31.02 16.66 -3.20
CA MET A 1 30.39 17.83 -3.86
C MET A 1 28.93 17.80 -3.54
N LYS A 2 28.41 18.72 -2.73
CA LYS A 2 26.96 18.87 -2.46
C LYS A 2 26.36 19.46 -3.74
N GLY A 3 25.64 18.64 -4.50
CA GLY A 3 24.89 19.13 -5.64
C GLY A 3 23.82 20.09 -5.16
N VAL A 4 23.80 21.28 -5.74
CA VAL A 4 22.72 22.24 -5.60
C VAL A 4 21.48 21.59 -6.19
N PHE A 5 20.58 21.06 -5.35
CA PHE A 5 19.24 20.70 -5.77
C PHE A 5 18.52 22.00 -6.13
N ILE A 6 18.48 22.33 -7.40
CA ILE A 6 17.50 23.28 -7.93
C ILE A 6 16.14 22.70 -7.51
N MET A 7 15.37 23.43 -6.73
CA MET A 7 14.01 23.06 -6.36
C MET A 7 13.15 23.01 -7.64
N ALA A 8 13.17 21.86 -8.32
CA ALA A 8 12.16 21.59 -9.34
C ALA A 8 10.80 21.66 -8.65
N GLY A 9 9.82 22.34 -9.27
CA GLY A 9 8.46 22.45 -8.73
C GLY A 9 7.91 21.07 -8.36
N LYS A 10 6.96 21.02 -7.43
CA LYS A 10 6.28 19.78 -7.07
C LYS A 10 5.58 19.20 -8.30
N LEU A 11 5.57 17.88 -8.42
CA LEU A 11 4.78 17.19 -9.43
C LEU A 11 3.29 17.34 -9.13
N LYS A 12 2.51 17.67 -10.15
CA LYS A 12 1.06 17.79 -10.08
C LYS A 12 0.42 16.41 -10.03
N VAL A 13 -0.44 16.20 -9.04
CA VAL A 13 -1.05 14.90 -8.78
C VAL A 13 -2.57 14.95 -8.92
N GLY A 14 -3.11 13.97 -9.63
CA GLY A 14 -4.53 13.66 -9.68
C GLY A 14 -4.89 12.56 -8.68
N VAL A 15 -5.99 12.74 -7.93
CA VAL A 15 -6.57 11.69 -7.09
C VAL A 15 -7.89 11.25 -7.69
N VAL A 16 -7.88 10.09 -8.36
CA VAL A 16 -9.06 9.47 -8.98
C VAL A 16 -9.73 8.53 -7.99
N GLY A 17 -11.00 8.79 -7.66
CA GLY A 17 -11.69 8.20 -6.52
C GLY A 17 -11.47 9.00 -5.21
N GLY A 18 -11.15 10.29 -5.33
CA GLY A 18 -10.77 11.17 -4.21
C GLY A 18 -11.84 11.34 -3.12
N THR A 19 -13.10 11.02 -3.38
CA THR A 19 -14.21 11.18 -2.42
C THR A 19 -14.38 9.97 -1.48
N GLY A 20 -13.81 8.81 -1.80
CA GLY A 20 -13.81 7.61 -0.96
C GLY A 20 -12.79 7.69 0.18
N MET A 21 -12.87 6.80 1.19
CA MET A 21 -11.99 6.82 2.36
C MET A 21 -10.49 6.79 1.99
N VAL A 22 -10.09 5.95 1.05
CA VAL A 22 -8.68 5.86 0.59
C VAL A 22 -8.28 7.12 -0.19
N GLY A 23 -9.18 7.66 -1.02
CA GLY A 23 -8.96 8.93 -1.72
C GLY A 23 -8.76 10.10 -0.77
N GLN A 24 -9.61 10.21 0.26
CA GLN A 24 -9.45 11.20 1.35
C GLN A 24 -8.09 11.05 2.05
N ARG A 25 -7.63 9.80 2.27
CA ARG A 25 -6.33 9.52 2.88
C ARG A 25 -5.17 9.98 1.99
N PHE A 26 -5.25 9.78 0.67
CA PHE A 26 -4.27 10.35 -0.27
C PHE A 26 -4.22 11.88 -0.17
N VAL A 27 -5.38 12.53 -0.22
CA VAL A 27 -5.48 14.00 -0.11
C VAL A 27 -4.84 14.50 1.18
N ALA A 28 -5.11 13.87 2.32
CA ALA A 28 -4.56 14.25 3.62
C ALA A 28 -3.03 14.04 3.69
N LEU A 29 -2.52 12.90 3.21
CA LEU A 29 -1.09 12.59 3.24
C LEU A 29 -0.25 13.49 2.31
N LEU A 30 -0.87 14.00 1.24
CA LEU A 30 -0.19 14.84 0.25
C LEU A 30 -0.25 16.33 0.57
N GLU A 31 -0.94 16.78 1.62
CA GLU A 31 -1.11 18.21 1.96
C GLU A 31 0.21 18.98 2.00
N ASN A 32 1.19 18.46 2.70
CA ASN A 32 2.51 19.08 2.85
C ASN A 32 3.64 18.23 2.27
N HIS A 33 3.30 17.34 1.32
CA HIS A 33 4.30 16.45 0.72
C HIS A 33 5.37 17.27 -0.04
N PRO A 34 6.68 16.97 0.15
CA PRO A 34 7.75 17.79 -0.44
C PRO A 34 7.82 17.68 -1.97
N TRP A 35 7.39 16.56 -2.55
CA TRP A 35 7.54 16.26 -3.99
C TRP A 35 6.26 16.32 -4.80
N PHE A 36 5.10 16.20 -4.15
CA PHE A 36 3.79 16.06 -4.80
C PHE A 36 2.82 17.12 -4.33
N GLU A 37 1.96 17.59 -5.22
CA GLU A 37 0.87 18.52 -4.92
C GLU A 37 -0.42 18.04 -5.59
N VAL A 38 -1.48 17.90 -4.80
CA VAL A 38 -2.81 17.57 -5.33
C VAL A 38 -3.38 18.78 -6.03
N THR A 39 -3.48 18.72 -7.35
CA THR A 39 -4.05 19.79 -8.19
C THR A 39 -5.39 19.40 -8.80
N THR A 40 -5.67 18.10 -8.89
CA THR A 40 -6.89 17.59 -9.52
C THR A 40 -7.48 16.46 -8.69
N ILE A 41 -8.79 16.51 -8.47
CA ILE A 41 -9.56 15.44 -7.83
C ILE A 41 -10.64 15.01 -8.82
N ALA A 42 -10.74 13.70 -9.06
CA ALA A 42 -11.78 13.14 -9.90
C ALA A 42 -12.56 12.04 -9.16
N ALA A 43 -13.85 11.94 -9.46
CA ALA A 43 -14.75 10.98 -8.86
C ALA A 43 -15.89 10.60 -9.83
N SER A 44 -16.93 9.94 -9.35
CA SER A 44 -18.11 9.62 -10.15
C SER A 44 -18.85 10.90 -10.60
N LYS A 45 -19.65 10.77 -11.65
CA LYS A 45 -20.53 11.84 -12.19
C LYS A 45 -21.36 12.53 -11.11
N ASN A 46 -21.77 11.81 -10.07
CA ASN A 46 -22.59 12.37 -8.97
C ASN A 46 -21.86 13.45 -8.14
N SER A 47 -20.53 13.39 -8.10
CA SER A 47 -19.69 14.35 -7.39
C SER A 47 -19.06 15.39 -8.32
N ALA A 48 -19.00 15.13 -9.60
CA ALA A 48 -18.40 16.02 -10.59
C ALA A 48 -19.13 17.37 -10.65
N GLY A 49 -18.37 18.45 -10.85
CA GLY A 49 -18.88 19.85 -10.89
C GLY A 49 -19.09 20.52 -9.54
N LYS A 50 -18.97 19.78 -8.43
CA LYS A 50 -19.02 20.34 -7.06
C LYS A 50 -17.61 20.56 -6.56
N THR A 51 -17.45 21.47 -5.59
CA THR A 51 -16.19 21.58 -4.87
C THR A 51 -15.93 20.33 -4.01
N TYR A 52 -14.67 20.08 -3.68
CA TYR A 52 -14.32 18.95 -2.84
C TYR A 52 -14.99 19.04 -1.47
N GLU A 53 -15.01 20.24 -0.85
CA GLU A 53 -15.65 20.46 0.43
C GLU A 53 -17.16 20.17 0.38
N GLU A 54 -17.89 20.68 -0.63
CA GLU A 54 -19.32 20.38 -0.81
C GLU A 54 -19.61 18.89 -0.93
N SER A 55 -18.73 18.15 -1.59
CA SER A 55 -18.93 16.71 -1.83
C SER A 55 -18.56 15.83 -0.66
N VAL A 56 -17.65 16.26 0.22
CA VAL A 56 -16.99 15.36 1.17
C VAL A 56 -17.15 15.78 2.63
N SER A 57 -17.45 17.04 2.97
CA SER A 57 -17.54 17.53 4.36
C SER A 57 -18.47 16.68 5.23
N HIS A 58 -19.64 16.30 4.72
CA HIS A 58 -20.63 15.47 5.43
C HIS A 58 -20.25 13.99 5.56
N ARG A 59 -19.21 13.54 4.89
CA ARG A 59 -18.72 12.15 4.88
C ARG A 59 -17.19 12.05 5.00
N TRP A 60 -16.55 13.07 5.55
CA TRP A 60 -15.13 13.01 5.88
C TRP A 60 -14.89 11.96 6.96
N LYS A 61 -14.04 10.96 6.65
CA LYS A 61 -13.86 9.77 7.49
C LYS A 61 -12.58 9.79 8.33
N LEU A 62 -11.73 10.78 8.14
CA LEU A 62 -10.43 10.84 8.81
C LEU A 62 -10.52 11.62 10.12
N PRO A 63 -9.68 11.28 11.13
CA PRO A 63 -9.62 12.02 12.39
C PRO A 63 -8.98 13.41 12.23
N THR A 64 -8.23 13.64 11.14
CA THR A 64 -7.64 14.94 10.81
C THR A 64 -8.63 15.82 10.04
N SER A 65 -8.48 17.14 10.11
CA SER A 65 -9.26 18.06 9.29
C SER A 65 -8.95 17.90 7.80
N MET A 66 -9.92 18.27 6.96
CA MET A 66 -9.72 18.34 5.52
C MET A 66 -8.69 19.45 5.20
N PRO A 67 -7.67 19.17 4.35
CA PRO A 67 -6.70 20.18 3.95
C PRO A 67 -7.34 21.38 3.27
N GLU A 68 -6.97 22.60 3.70
CA GLU A 68 -7.56 23.83 3.16
C GLU A 68 -7.35 24.01 1.65
N LYS A 69 -6.18 23.64 1.15
CA LYS A 69 -5.79 23.81 -0.26
C LYS A 69 -6.67 23.05 -1.25
N VAL A 70 -7.31 21.96 -0.82
CA VAL A 70 -8.12 21.13 -1.72
C VAL A 70 -9.60 21.41 -1.64
N LYS A 71 -10.08 22.17 -0.64
CA LYS A 71 -11.51 22.43 -0.40
C LYS A 71 -12.22 22.97 -1.62
N ASN A 72 -11.60 23.92 -2.31
CA ASN A 72 -12.17 24.61 -3.47
C ASN A 72 -11.86 23.93 -4.82
N ILE A 73 -11.16 22.79 -4.84
CA ILE A 73 -10.94 22.04 -6.09
C ILE A 73 -12.30 21.54 -6.59
N VAL A 74 -12.66 21.91 -7.81
CA VAL A 74 -13.85 21.38 -8.47
C VAL A 74 -13.57 19.95 -8.93
N ILE A 75 -14.37 19.02 -8.45
CA ILE A 75 -14.22 17.59 -8.77
C ILE A 75 -14.56 17.35 -10.24
N LYS A 76 -13.70 16.64 -10.94
CA LYS A 76 -13.90 16.21 -12.32
C LYS A 76 -14.57 14.84 -12.39
N ASP A 77 -15.22 14.58 -13.53
CA ASP A 77 -15.68 13.22 -13.83
C ASP A 77 -14.47 12.32 -14.15
N ALA A 78 -14.30 11.24 -13.38
CA ALA A 78 -13.21 10.30 -13.58
C ALA A 78 -13.22 9.61 -14.96
N SER A 79 -14.36 9.59 -15.66
CA SER A 79 -14.47 9.07 -17.02
C SER A 79 -13.96 10.03 -18.11
N ASN A 80 -13.76 11.32 -17.79
CA ASN A 80 -13.17 12.31 -18.68
C ASN A 80 -11.63 12.22 -18.63
N VAL A 81 -11.11 11.10 -19.10
CA VAL A 81 -9.71 10.70 -18.96
C VAL A 81 -8.73 11.76 -19.48
N GLU A 82 -8.94 12.28 -20.68
CA GLU A 82 -8.05 13.28 -21.31
C GLU A 82 -8.01 14.59 -20.50
N GLU A 83 -9.16 15.04 -20.02
CA GLU A 83 -9.28 16.26 -19.21
C GLU A 83 -8.49 16.13 -17.89
N VAL A 84 -8.70 15.03 -17.17
CA VAL A 84 -8.02 14.80 -15.89
C VAL A 84 -6.52 14.60 -16.09
N ALA A 85 -6.14 13.75 -17.07
CA ALA A 85 -4.75 13.43 -17.36
C ALA A 85 -3.95 14.65 -17.87
N GLY A 86 -4.58 15.55 -18.62
CA GLY A 86 -3.94 16.74 -19.17
C GLY A 86 -3.40 17.73 -18.11
N GLU A 87 -3.91 17.66 -16.89
CA GLU A 87 -3.55 18.60 -15.82
C GLU A 87 -2.52 18.08 -14.81
N VAL A 88 -2.15 16.78 -14.91
CA VAL A 88 -1.35 16.12 -13.88
C VAL A 88 -0.16 15.33 -14.45
N ASP A 89 0.86 15.17 -13.65
CA ASP A 89 2.06 14.39 -13.98
C ASP A 89 1.90 12.92 -13.59
N LEU A 90 0.99 12.63 -12.64
CA LEU A 90 0.80 11.32 -12.01
C LEU A 90 -0.62 11.23 -11.44
N ILE A 91 -1.18 10.02 -11.44
CA ILE A 91 -2.48 9.71 -10.84
C ILE A 91 -2.33 8.69 -9.71
N PHE A 92 -2.96 8.97 -8.56
CA PHE A 92 -3.34 7.96 -7.58
C PHE A 92 -4.77 7.50 -7.82
N CYS A 93 -4.96 6.19 -8.04
CA CYS A 93 -6.28 5.62 -8.32
C CYS A 93 -6.79 4.79 -7.15
N ALA A 94 -7.99 5.16 -6.63
CA ALA A 94 -8.67 4.50 -5.53
C ALA A 94 -10.19 4.50 -5.75
N VAL A 95 -10.63 4.12 -6.95
CA VAL A 95 -12.04 4.04 -7.31
C VAL A 95 -12.70 2.77 -6.76
N ASP A 96 -14.01 2.84 -6.54
CA ASP A 96 -14.84 1.69 -6.18
C ASP A 96 -15.79 1.40 -7.36
N MET A 97 -15.41 0.43 -8.17
CA MET A 97 -16.09 0.01 -9.40
C MET A 97 -15.87 -1.49 -9.61
N LYS A 98 -16.49 -2.08 -10.62
CA LYS A 98 -16.18 -3.46 -11.04
C LYS A 98 -14.75 -3.58 -11.54
N LYS A 99 -14.11 -4.72 -11.32
CA LYS A 99 -12.69 -4.92 -11.68
C LYS A 99 -12.36 -4.62 -13.14
N ASP A 100 -13.25 -4.99 -14.05
CA ASP A 100 -13.03 -4.78 -15.48
C ASP A 100 -13.16 -3.30 -15.86
N GLU A 101 -14.07 -2.58 -15.22
CA GLU A 101 -14.22 -1.13 -15.37
C GLU A 101 -12.98 -0.40 -14.84
N ILE A 102 -12.44 -0.84 -13.68
CA ILE A 102 -11.20 -0.30 -13.11
C ILE A 102 -10.03 -0.53 -14.08
N ARG A 103 -9.90 -1.74 -14.62
CA ARG A 103 -8.84 -2.05 -15.60
C ARG A 103 -8.91 -1.13 -16.82
N ALA A 104 -10.10 -0.99 -17.40
CA ALA A 104 -10.30 -0.13 -18.54
C ALA A 104 -9.95 1.33 -18.25
N LEU A 105 -10.38 1.84 -17.08
CA LEU A 105 -10.12 3.22 -16.66
C LEU A 105 -8.62 3.47 -16.42
N GLU A 106 -7.95 2.59 -15.68
CA GLU A 106 -6.53 2.73 -15.37
C GLU A 106 -5.65 2.62 -16.63
N GLU A 107 -5.99 1.71 -17.56
CA GLU A 107 -5.29 1.61 -18.86
C GLU A 107 -5.56 2.83 -19.74
N ALA A 108 -6.78 3.38 -19.73
CA ALA A 108 -7.08 4.61 -20.45
C ALA A 108 -6.21 5.77 -19.95
N TYR A 109 -6.09 5.96 -18.63
CA TYR A 109 -5.17 6.95 -18.05
C TYR A 109 -3.71 6.70 -18.43
N ALA A 110 -3.23 5.46 -18.35
CA ALA A 110 -1.86 5.12 -18.73
C ALA A 110 -1.59 5.44 -20.22
N LYS A 111 -2.56 5.20 -21.10
CA LYS A 111 -2.46 5.50 -22.54
C LYS A 111 -2.40 6.99 -22.87
N THR A 112 -2.82 7.88 -21.97
CA THR A 112 -2.58 9.34 -22.09
C THR A 112 -1.16 9.75 -21.69
N GLU A 113 -0.24 8.81 -21.57
CA GLU A 113 1.14 9.01 -21.11
C GLU A 113 1.22 9.48 -19.64
N THR A 114 0.19 9.21 -18.83
CA THR A 114 0.14 9.55 -17.40
C THR A 114 0.35 8.29 -16.54
N PRO A 115 1.42 8.22 -15.74
CA PRO A 115 1.62 7.14 -14.77
C PRO A 115 0.45 7.02 -13.79
N VAL A 116 0.07 5.78 -13.47
CA VAL A 116 -0.97 5.46 -12.51
C VAL A 116 -0.39 4.62 -11.37
N VAL A 117 -0.48 5.12 -10.14
CA VAL A 117 -0.24 4.33 -8.93
C VAL A 117 -1.58 3.93 -8.34
N SER A 118 -1.91 2.66 -8.46
CA SER A 118 -3.23 2.14 -8.11
C SER A 118 -3.26 1.48 -6.73
N ASN A 119 -4.27 1.82 -5.93
CA ASN A 119 -4.61 1.11 -4.70
C ASN A 119 -5.58 -0.06 -4.95
N ASN A 120 -6.13 -0.16 -6.15
CA ASN A 120 -7.12 -1.16 -6.52
C ASN A 120 -6.50 -2.55 -6.75
N SER A 121 -7.34 -3.58 -6.68
CA SER A 121 -6.89 -4.97 -6.91
C SER A 121 -6.94 -5.41 -8.37
N ALA A 122 -7.48 -4.59 -9.27
CA ALA A 122 -7.79 -4.97 -10.65
C ALA A 122 -6.54 -5.36 -11.46
N HIS A 123 -5.41 -4.66 -11.25
CA HIS A 123 -4.14 -4.90 -11.95
C HIS A 123 -3.08 -5.64 -11.12
N ARG A 124 -3.44 -6.31 -10.02
CA ARG A 124 -2.43 -7.02 -9.21
C ARG A 124 -1.89 -8.30 -9.88
N TRP A 125 -2.66 -8.92 -10.77
CA TRP A 125 -2.30 -10.22 -11.33
C TRP A 125 -1.59 -10.21 -12.68
N PRO A 126 -1.78 -9.24 -13.61
CA PRO A 126 -1.02 -9.23 -14.85
C PRO A 126 0.49 -9.31 -14.59
N PRO A 127 1.24 -10.15 -15.33
CA PRO A 127 2.65 -10.42 -15.05
C PRO A 127 3.57 -9.22 -15.35
N ASP A 128 3.12 -8.29 -16.19
CA ASP A 128 3.84 -7.08 -16.58
C ASP A 128 3.47 -5.83 -15.74
N VAL A 129 2.63 -6.00 -14.71
CA VAL A 129 2.29 -4.93 -13.78
C VAL A 129 3.05 -5.13 -12.46
N PRO A 130 3.92 -4.18 -12.04
CA PRO A 130 4.62 -4.28 -10.78
C PRO A 130 3.66 -4.09 -9.62
N MET A 131 3.60 -5.07 -8.73
CA MET A 131 2.96 -5.00 -7.43
C MET A 131 4.05 -4.81 -6.38
N VAL A 132 4.13 -3.61 -5.77
CA VAL A 132 5.34 -3.18 -5.07
C VAL A 132 5.11 -2.93 -3.60
N ILE A 133 6.01 -3.47 -2.77
CA ILE A 133 6.35 -2.99 -1.43
C ILE A 133 7.77 -2.43 -1.55
N PRO A 134 7.96 -1.10 -1.56
CA PRO A 134 9.24 -0.48 -1.91
C PRO A 134 10.44 -0.96 -1.11
N GLU A 135 10.24 -1.40 0.12
CA GLU A 135 11.31 -1.96 0.98
C GLU A 135 11.67 -3.41 0.62
N ILE A 136 10.82 -4.12 -0.15
CA ILE A 136 10.96 -5.56 -0.39
C ILE A 136 11.39 -5.86 -1.82
N ASN A 137 10.65 -5.34 -2.79
CA ASN A 137 10.84 -5.65 -4.21
C ASN A 137 10.91 -4.40 -5.10
N PRO A 138 11.77 -3.42 -4.76
CA PRO A 138 11.89 -2.18 -5.54
C PRO A 138 12.29 -2.43 -7.00
N ASP A 139 13.04 -3.49 -7.27
CA ASP A 139 13.49 -3.88 -8.61
C ASP A 139 12.35 -4.34 -9.53
N HIS A 140 11.18 -4.72 -9.00
CA HIS A 140 10.02 -5.05 -9.82
C HIS A 140 9.51 -3.89 -10.69
N ILE A 141 9.84 -2.64 -10.35
CA ILE A 141 9.50 -1.49 -11.20
C ILE A 141 10.12 -1.59 -12.60
N ARG A 142 11.20 -2.34 -12.78
CA ARG A 142 11.85 -2.55 -14.09
C ARG A 142 10.92 -3.24 -15.11
N ILE A 143 9.89 -3.95 -14.66
CA ILE A 143 8.90 -4.57 -15.54
C ILE A 143 8.05 -3.54 -16.30
N ILE A 144 8.04 -2.29 -15.86
CA ILE A 144 7.33 -1.17 -16.50
C ILE A 144 7.69 -1.07 -17.98
N GLU A 145 8.91 -1.37 -18.36
CA GLU A 145 9.33 -1.31 -19.77
C GLU A 145 8.60 -2.37 -20.64
N ALA A 146 8.35 -3.55 -20.11
CA ALA A 146 7.54 -4.57 -20.79
C ALA A 146 6.06 -4.14 -20.86
N GLN A 147 5.54 -3.55 -19.79
CA GLN A 147 4.17 -3.02 -19.77
C GLN A 147 3.98 -1.88 -20.76
N ARG A 148 4.92 -0.93 -20.84
CA ARG A 148 4.90 0.17 -21.83
C ARG A 148 4.84 -0.35 -23.26
N LYS A 149 5.60 -1.39 -23.59
CA LYS A 149 5.54 -2.05 -24.91
C LYS A 149 4.14 -2.61 -25.20
N ARG A 150 3.52 -3.27 -24.22
CA ARG A 150 2.15 -3.80 -24.39
C ARG A 150 1.11 -2.68 -24.53
N LEU A 151 1.22 -1.62 -23.75
CA LEU A 151 0.27 -0.49 -23.76
C LEU A 151 0.49 0.45 -24.96
N GLY A 152 1.66 0.41 -25.61
CA GLY A 152 2.04 1.34 -26.66
C GLY A 152 2.38 2.73 -26.14
N THR A 153 2.87 2.85 -24.88
CA THR A 153 3.19 4.10 -24.21
C THR A 153 4.70 4.32 -24.08
N LYS A 154 5.11 5.56 -23.87
CA LYS A 154 6.51 5.95 -23.59
C LYS A 154 6.70 6.32 -22.12
N ARG A 155 5.70 6.96 -21.51
CA ARG A 155 5.73 7.44 -20.14
C ARG A 155 4.68 6.74 -19.27
N GLY A 156 3.49 6.50 -19.82
CA GLY A 156 2.36 5.93 -19.12
C GLY A 156 2.62 4.48 -18.69
N PHE A 157 2.18 4.15 -17.49
CA PHE A 157 2.20 2.80 -16.94
C PHE A 157 1.27 2.72 -15.72
N ILE A 158 1.06 1.51 -15.23
CA ILE A 158 0.33 1.21 -14.00
C ILE A 158 1.27 0.47 -13.06
N ALA A 159 1.41 0.98 -11.83
CA ALA A 159 2.03 0.27 -10.71
C ALA A 159 0.99 0.10 -9.60
N VAL A 160 0.97 -1.05 -8.94
CA VAL A 160 -0.09 -1.34 -7.97
C VAL A 160 0.48 -1.58 -6.57
N LYS A 161 -0.28 -1.13 -5.58
CA LYS A 161 -0.05 -1.46 -4.18
C LYS A 161 -0.71 -2.80 -3.86
N PRO A 162 -0.03 -3.72 -3.15
CA PRO A 162 -0.62 -4.99 -2.73
C PRO A 162 -1.70 -4.82 -1.66
N ASN A 163 -2.35 -5.92 -1.29
CA ASN A 163 -3.39 -5.96 -0.26
C ASN A 163 -2.90 -5.40 1.09
N CYS A 164 -3.82 -4.81 1.86
CA CYS A 164 -3.50 -4.20 3.15
C CYS A 164 -3.17 -5.24 4.24
N SER A 165 -3.80 -6.42 4.20
CA SER A 165 -3.58 -7.43 5.23
C SER A 165 -2.14 -7.97 5.23
N ILE A 166 -1.55 -8.17 4.04
CA ILE A 166 -0.19 -8.70 3.92
C ILE A 166 0.89 -7.73 4.42
N GLN A 167 0.58 -6.43 4.49
CA GLN A 167 1.51 -5.43 5.03
C GLN A 167 1.81 -5.66 6.53
N SER A 168 0.96 -6.39 7.24
CA SER A 168 1.21 -6.71 8.64
C SER A 168 2.27 -7.80 8.83
N TYR A 169 2.47 -8.73 7.88
CA TYR A 169 3.37 -9.87 8.10
C TYR A 169 4.45 -10.08 7.03
N VAL A 170 4.20 -9.73 5.77
CA VAL A 170 5.21 -9.90 4.69
C VAL A 170 6.47 -9.08 4.95
N PRO A 171 6.39 -7.80 5.40
CA PRO A 171 7.59 -7.06 5.78
C PRO A 171 8.35 -7.66 6.96
N ALA A 172 7.68 -8.30 7.91
CA ALA A 172 8.34 -8.97 9.03
C ALA A 172 9.04 -10.28 8.62
N LEU A 173 8.51 -10.97 7.61
CA LEU A 173 9.14 -12.20 7.07
C LEU A 173 10.31 -11.90 6.12
N HIS A 174 10.26 -10.77 5.40
CA HIS A 174 11.24 -10.50 4.34
C HIS A 174 12.71 -10.46 4.83
N PRO A 175 13.07 -9.87 5.96
CA PRO A 175 14.45 -9.92 6.47
C PRO A 175 14.95 -11.32 6.80
N LEU A 176 14.05 -12.31 6.84
CA LEU A 176 14.34 -13.70 7.18
C LEU A 176 14.40 -14.63 5.95
N MET A 177 14.26 -14.08 4.73
CA MET A 177 14.23 -14.89 3.50
C MET A 177 15.52 -15.67 3.24
N ASP A 178 16.68 -15.22 3.73
CA ASP A 178 17.98 -15.94 3.65
C ASP A 178 17.95 -17.29 4.39
N TYR A 179 17.03 -17.45 5.34
CA TYR A 179 16.81 -18.71 6.09
C TYR A 179 15.81 -19.65 5.39
N ALA A 180 15.35 -19.27 4.19
CA ALA A 180 14.43 -20.02 3.36
C ALA A 180 13.16 -20.47 4.14
N PRO A 181 12.22 -19.56 4.43
CA PRO A 181 10.92 -19.94 4.98
C PRO A 181 10.24 -20.97 4.07
N VAL A 182 9.75 -22.07 4.62
CA VAL A 182 9.09 -23.14 3.86
C VAL A 182 7.60 -23.17 4.04
N LYS A 183 7.13 -22.86 5.26
CA LYS A 183 5.70 -22.82 5.62
C LYS A 183 5.41 -21.61 6.47
N VAL A 184 4.34 -20.92 6.15
CA VAL A 184 3.81 -19.78 6.92
C VAL A 184 2.31 -19.99 7.13
N VAL A 185 1.87 -19.84 8.38
CA VAL A 185 0.46 -19.66 8.71
C VAL A 185 0.29 -18.27 9.27
N ALA A 186 -0.67 -17.50 8.73
CA ALA A 186 -0.98 -16.16 9.20
C ALA A 186 -2.48 -16.01 9.48
N CYS A 187 -2.84 -15.81 10.74
CA CYS A 187 -4.19 -15.40 11.11
C CYS A 187 -4.20 -13.88 11.23
N THR A 188 -4.98 -13.20 10.37
CA THR A 188 -5.06 -11.74 10.35
C THR A 188 -6.30 -11.25 11.07
N TYR A 189 -6.12 -10.24 11.95
CA TYR A 189 -7.19 -9.53 12.66
C TYR A 189 -7.34 -8.15 12.01
N GLN A 190 -8.38 -8.02 11.18
CA GLN A 190 -8.51 -6.87 10.28
C GLN A 190 -9.51 -5.84 10.79
N ALA A 191 -9.06 -4.60 10.91
CA ALA A 191 -9.85 -3.44 11.31
C ALA A 191 -11.00 -3.12 10.33
N ILE A 192 -12.07 -2.51 10.85
CA ILE A 192 -13.28 -2.16 10.08
C ILE A 192 -13.03 -1.15 8.96
N SER A 193 -12.06 -0.26 9.13
CA SER A 193 -11.67 0.71 8.08
C SER A 193 -11.16 0.03 6.80
N GLY A 194 -10.70 -1.23 6.88
CA GLY A 194 -10.37 -2.04 5.70
C GLY A 194 -11.58 -2.31 4.79
N ALA A 195 -12.80 -2.22 5.31
CA ALA A 195 -14.05 -2.25 4.55
C ALA A 195 -14.56 -0.85 4.15
N GLY A 196 -13.77 0.21 4.37
CA GLY A 196 -14.19 1.59 4.11
C GLY A 196 -15.26 2.11 5.08
N LYS A 197 -15.42 1.49 6.25
CA LYS A 197 -16.47 1.76 7.22
C LYS A 197 -15.92 2.27 8.55
N THR A 198 -16.75 3.00 9.27
CA THR A 198 -16.58 3.37 10.67
C THR A 198 -17.56 2.60 11.53
N PHE A 199 -17.48 2.66 12.85
CA PHE A 199 -18.51 2.08 13.73
C PHE A 199 -19.88 2.75 13.58
N ALA A 200 -19.93 4.01 13.18
CA ALA A 200 -21.20 4.68 12.86
C ALA A 200 -21.84 4.13 11.59
N ASP A 201 -21.04 3.76 10.59
CA ASP A 201 -21.53 3.14 9.35
C ASP A 201 -21.83 1.64 9.50
N TRP A 202 -21.29 1.01 10.54
CA TRP A 202 -21.38 -0.43 10.76
C TRP A 202 -21.48 -0.78 12.26
N PRO A 203 -22.59 -0.39 12.92
CA PRO A 203 -22.75 -0.57 14.37
C PRO A 203 -22.75 -2.04 14.80
N GLU A 204 -23.10 -2.99 13.91
CA GLU A 204 -23.09 -4.43 14.18
C GLU A 204 -21.68 -4.99 14.40
N MET A 205 -20.65 -4.23 14.11
CA MET A 205 -19.27 -4.61 14.42
C MET A 205 -18.86 -4.32 15.86
N VAL A 206 -19.63 -3.53 16.59
CA VAL A 206 -19.34 -3.33 18.02
C VAL A 206 -19.57 -4.65 18.76
N ASP A 207 -18.57 -5.08 19.55
CA ASP A 207 -18.62 -6.35 20.29
C ASP A 207 -18.86 -7.59 19.41
N ASN A 208 -18.34 -7.59 18.16
CA ASN A 208 -18.52 -8.67 17.19
C ASN A 208 -17.26 -9.00 16.41
N VAL A 209 -17.08 -10.28 16.05
CA VAL A 209 -16.02 -10.80 15.21
C VAL A 209 -16.62 -11.56 14.03
N ILE A 210 -16.21 -11.22 12.79
CA ILE A 210 -16.66 -11.92 11.59
C ILE A 210 -15.51 -12.79 11.09
N PRO A 211 -15.67 -14.14 11.01
CA PRO A 211 -14.58 -15.05 10.66
C PRO A 211 -14.34 -15.17 9.14
N TYR A 212 -14.88 -14.26 8.34
CA TYR A 212 -14.79 -14.29 6.89
C TYR A 212 -14.72 -12.89 6.29
N ILE A 213 -13.75 -12.68 5.38
CA ILE A 213 -13.64 -11.48 4.54
C ILE A 213 -13.48 -11.95 3.10
N GLY A 214 -14.44 -11.63 2.24
CA GLY A 214 -14.49 -12.17 0.87
C GLY A 214 -13.22 -11.96 0.05
N GLY A 215 -12.60 -13.06 -0.36
CA GLY A 215 -11.40 -13.07 -1.21
C GLY A 215 -10.11 -12.54 -0.55
N GLU A 216 -10.09 -12.33 0.78
CA GLU A 216 -8.89 -11.86 1.47
C GLU A 216 -7.86 -12.97 1.67
N GLU A 217 -8.29 -14.19 1.97
CA GLU A 217 -7.40 -15.33 2.18
C GLU A 217 -6.61 -15.64 0.91
N GLU A 218 -7.26 -15.75 -0.26
CA GLU A 218 -6.60 -15.96 -1.54
C GLU A 218 -5.54 -14.88 -1.84
N LYS A 219 -5.88 -13.61 -1.61
CA LYS A 219 -4.91 -12.50 -1.79
C LYS A 219 -3.74 -12.64 -0.82
N SER A 220 -4.01 -12.94 0.44
CA SER A 220 -2.99 -13.08 1.48
C SER A 220 -2.06 -14.26 1.20
N GLU A 221 -2.52 -15.32 0.55
CA GLU A 221 -1.71 -16.48 0.18
C GLU A 221 -0.91 -16.27 -1.11
N GLN A 222 -1.47 -15.55 -2.08
CA GLN A 222 -0.90 -15.48 -3.43
C GLN A 222 -0.10 -14.19 -3.71
N GLU A 223 -0.49 -13.04 -3.15
CA GLU A 223 0.22 -11.79 -3.40
C GLU A 223 1.67 -11.80 -2.88
N PRO A 224 1.99 -12.37 -1.70
CA PRO A 224 3.37 -12.47 -1.23
C PRO A 224 4.29 -13.22 -2.19
N LEU A 225 3.78 -14.27 -2.85
CA LEU A 225 4.55 -15.04 -3.82
C LEU A 225 4.90 -14.22 -5.07
N LYS A 226 4.03 -13.30 -5.49
CA LYS A 226 4.35 -12.35 -6.56
C LYS A 226 5.37 -11.31 -6.10
N ILE A 227 5.27 -10.83 -4.86
CA ILE A 227 6.21 -9.84 -4.29
C ILE A 227 7.61 -10.43 -4.15
N TRP A 228 7.74 -11.68 -3.73
CA TRP A 228 9.02 -12.41 -3.67
C TRP A 228 9.40 -13.09 -4.99
N GLY A 229 8.62 -12.86 -6.05
CA GLY A 229 8.89 -13.37 -7.39
C GLY A 229 10.11 -12.71 -8.05
N GLN A 230 10.36 -13.10 -9.27
CA GLN A 230 11.47 -12.61 -10.08
C GLN A 230 11.01 -12.19 -11.46
N ILE A 231 11.63 -11.17 -12.04
CA ILE A 231 11.41 -10.81 -13.45
C ILE A 231 12.17 -11.80 -14.33
N LYS A 232 11.44 -12.51 -15.20
CA LYS A 232 11.99 -13.39 -16.22
C LYS A 232 11.24 -13.17 -17.53
N ASP A 233 11.95 -12.98 -18.62
CA ASP A 233 11.41 -12.86 -19.99
C ASP A 233 10.25 -11.82 -20.12
N GLY A 234 10.37 -10.69 -19.44
CA GLY A 234 9.37 -9.63 -19.48
C GLY A 234 8.09 -9.90 -18.66
N ALA A 235 8.16 -10.83 -17.72
CA ALA A 235 7.08 -11.18 -16.79
C ALA A 235 7.58 -11.35 -15.36
N ILE A 236 6.75 -11.03 -14.38
CA ILE A 236 6.99 -11.38 -12.98
C ILE A 236 6.51 -12.80 -12.76
N VAL A 237 7.45 -13.71 -12.51
CA VAL A 237 7.19 -15.12 -12.16
C VAL A 237 7.13 -15.23 -10.64
N LYS A 238 6.04 -15.80 -10.12
CA LYS A 238 5.84 -15.98 -8.67
C LYS A 238 6.91 -16.91 -8.07
N ALA A 239 7.29 -16.63 -6.82
CA ALA A 239 8.03 -17.58 -5.99
C ALA A 239 7.16 -18.82 -5.70
N GLU A 240 7.82 -19.99 -5.54
CA GLU A 240 7.14 -21.25 -5.20
C GLU A 240 7.03 -21.44 -3.67
N LYS A 241 7.88 -20.78 -2.91
CA LYS A 241 7.93 -20.83 -1.44
C LYS A 241 7.96 -19.41 -0.84
N PRO A 242 7.55 -19.28 0.43
CA PRO A 242 6.97 -20.30 1.31
C PRO A 242 5.57 -20.75 0.89
N LEU A 243 5.13 -21.93 1.32
CA LEU A 243 3.70 -22.29 1.32
C LEU A 243 3.01 -21.44 2.37
N ILE A 244 1.96 -20.75 1.99
CA ILE A 244 1.25 -19.83 2.87
C ILE A 244 -0.19 -20.28 3.02
N SER A 245 -0.66 -20.37 4.27
CA SER A 245 -2.07 -20.58 4.59
C SER A 245 -2.53 -19.45 5.49
N THR A 246 -3.69 -18.88 5.20
CA THR A 246 -4.19 -17.72 5.94
C THR A 246 -5.61 -17.91 6.42
N GLN A 247 -5.92 -17.26 7.55
CA GLN A 247 -7.26 -17.05 8.06
C GLN A 247 -7.47 -15.55 8.25
N CYS A 248 -8.47 -14.97 7.58
CA CYS A 248 -8.72 -13.54 7.63
C CYS A 248 -9.99 -13.21 8.41
N ILE A 249 -9.82 -12.56 9.56
CA ILE A 249 -10.90 -12.28 10.53
C ILE A 249 -11.12 -10.77 10.63
N ARG A 250 -12.39 -10.32 10.55
CA ARG A 250 -12.77 -8.94 10.85
C ARG A 250 -13.00 -8.78 12.35
N VAL A 251 -12.32 -7.79 12.94
CA VAL A 251 -12.40 -7.50 14.38
C VAL A 251 -12.90 -6.08 14.65
N PRO A 252 -13.47 -5.79 15.83
CA PRO A 252 -14.02 -4.50 16.19
C PRO A 252 -12.93 -3.48 16.56
N VAL A 253 -12.03 -3.22 15.62
CA VAL A 253 -10.92 -2.26 15.73
C VAL A 253 -11.06 -1.23 14.62
N THR A 254 -10.86 0.04 14.93
CA THR A 254 -11.01 1.14 13.96
C THR A 254 -9.99 1.03 12.83
N ASP A 255 -8.69 1.03 13.18
CA ASP A 255 -7.54 0.96 12.27
C ASP A 255 -6.47 0.03 12.84
N GLY A 256 -5.64 -0.51 11.95
CA GLY A 256 -4.55 -1.42 12.27
C GLY A 256 -4.90 -2.88 12.00
N HIS A 257 -4.18 -3.51 11.06
CA HIS A 257 -4.26 -4.94 10.79
C HIS A 257 -3.12 -5.65 11.52
N MET A 258 -3.50 -6.56 12.40
CA MET A 258 -2.57 -7.41 13.14
C MET A 258 -2.53 -8.80 12.50
N ALA A 259 -1.39 -9.48 12.59
CA ALA A 259 -1.25 -10.88 12.20
C ALA A 259 -0.58 -11.70 13.30
N ALA A 260 -1.17 -12.84 13.62
CA ALA A 260 -0.50 -13.93 14.32
C ALA A 260 0.16 -14.83 13.29
N VAL A 261 1.49 -14.91 13.33
CA VAL A 261 2.30 -15.58 12.30
C VAL A 261 3.03 -16.76 12.91
N TYR A 262 3.01 -17.89 12.19
CA TYR A 262 3.75 -19.11 12.48
C TYR A 262 4.62 -19.41 11.27
N VAL A 263 5.89 -19.75 11.46
CA VAL A 263 6.84 -19.95 10.38
C VAL A 263 7.80 -21.10 10.65
N SER A 264 8.06 -21.88 9.61
CA SER A 264 9.14 -22.90 9.57
C SER A 264 10.14 -22.55 8.47
N PHE A 265 11.41 -22.82 8.73
CA PHE A 265 12.54 -22.50 7.87
C PHE A 265 13.26 -23.77 7.41
N GLU A 266 13.94 -23.73 6.27
CA GLU A 266 14.93 -24.78 5.90
C GLU A 266 16.17 -24.70 6.79
N LYS A 267 16.55 -23.47 7.18
CA LYS A 267 17.70 -23.19 8.05
C LYS A 267 17.17 -22.38 9.24
N LYS A 268 16.78 -23.07 10.31
CA LYS A 268 16.24 -22.39 11.51
C LYS A 268 17.25 -21.38 12.07
N PRO A 269 17.00 -20.05 12.01
CA PRO A 269 17.82 -19.08 12.72
C PRO A 269 17.55 -19.14 14.22
N ASP A 270 18.49 -18.65 15.06
CA ASP A 270 18.20 -18.41 16.45
C ASP A 270 17.34 -17.16 16.67
N LYS A 271 16.72 -17.07 17.83
CA LYS A 271 15.79 -15.99 18.18
C LYS A 271 16.47 -14.62 18.15
N GLU A 272 17.68 -14.53 18.66
CA GLU A 272 18.51 -13.32 18.72
C GLU A 272 18.83 -12.81 17.31
N GLU A 273 19.12 -13.73 16.39
CA GLU A 273 19.39 -13.40 15.00
C GLU A 273 18.14 -12.86 14.29
N ILE A 274 16.96 -13.43 14.55
CA ILE A 274 15.70 -12.90 14.01
C ILE A 274 15.48 -11.44 14.47
N ILE A 275 15.64 -11.19 15.78
CA ILE A 275 15.49 -9.85 16.38
C ILE A 275 16.52 -8.88 15.78
N ARG A 276 17.77 -9.32 15.65
CA ARG A 276 18.84 -8.52 15.02
C ARG A 276 18.49 -8.16 13.59
N ARG A 277 17.98 -9.11 12.79
CA ARG A 277 17.55 -8.87 11.40
C ARG A 277 16.42 -7.84 11.33
N TRP A 278 15.42 -7.93 12.19
CA TRP A 278 14.33 -6.93 12.22
C TRP A 278 14.85 -5.53 12.57
N ARG A 279 15.70 -5.42 13.60
CA ARG A 279 16.25 -4.12 14.03
C ARG A 279 17.18 -3.48 13.02
N ALA A 280 17.90 -4.28 12.27
CA ALA A 280 18.88 -3.82 11.28
C ALA A 280 18.32 -3.64 9.87
N PHE A 281 17.06 -4.02 9.63
CA PHE A 281 16.53 -4.02 8.28
C PHE A 281 16.29 -2.60 7.75
N GLU A 282 16.93 -2.29 6.63
CA GLU A 282 16.73 -1.10 5.83
C GLU A 282 16.51 -1.47 4.37
N GLY A 283 15.37 -1.06 3.83
CA GLY A 283 15.06 -1.17 2.41
C GLY A 283 15.62 -0.02 1.57
N VAL A 284 15.36 -0.05 0.28
CA VAL A 284 15.73 1.03 -0.64
C VAL A 284 15.13 2.39 -0.22
N PRO A 285 13.87 2.48 0.22
CA PRO A 285 13.29 3.75 0.66
C PRO A 285 14.06 4.42 1.80
N GLN A 286 14.51 3.64 2.81
CA GLN A 286 15.28 4.15 3.94
C GLN A 286 16.67 4.63 3.50
N LYS A 287 17.31 3.90 2.58
CA LYS A 287 18.64 4.25 2.02
C LYS A 287 18.59 5.51 1.15
N LEU A 288 17.49 5.71 0.42
CA LEU A 288 17.28 6.90 -0.42
C LEU A 288 16.68 8.10 0.33
N ASP A 289 16.41 7.98 1.63
CA ASP A 289 15.73 9.01 2.41
C ASP A 289 14.40 9.48 1.79
N LEU A 290 13.58 8.52 1.29
CA LEU A 290 12.31 8.87 0.70
C LEU A 290 11.39 9.53 1.76
N PRO A 291 10.63 10.58 1.41
CA PRO A 291 9.89 11.39 2.37
C PRO A 291 8.93 10.63 3.28
N SER A 292 8.29 9.57 2.76
CA SER A 292 7.33 8.75 3.53
C SER A 292 7.97 7.50 4.14
N ALA A 293 9.28 7.27 3.96
CA ALA A 293 9.96 6.09 4.48
C ALA A 293 10.20 6.21 6.00
N PRO A 294 9.64 5.32 6.82
CA PRO A 294 9.87 5.35 8.26
C PRO A 294 11.28 4.86 8.61
N LYS A 295 11.87 5.44 9.65
CA LYS A 295 13.14 5.01 10.23
C LYS A 295 13.01 4.91 11.75
N PRO A 296 13.11 3.69 12.32
CA PRO A 296 13.28 2.39 11.66
C PRO A 296 12.02 1.96 10.90
N PHE A 297 12.17 1.03 9.94
CA PHE A 297 11.05 0.45 9.23
C PHE A 297 10.33 -0.60 10.07
N ILE A 298 11.09 -1.47 10.76
CA ILE A 298 10.56 -2.51 11.63
C ILE A 298 11.00 -2.21 13.07
N THR A 299 10.05 -2.22 14.00
CA THR A 299 10.32 -2.10 15.45
C THR A 299 9.91 -3.37 16.15
N TYR A 300 10.87 -4.00 16.84
CA TYR A 300 10.61 -5.15 17.70
C TYR A 300 10.38 -4.70 19.15
N TYR A 301 9.28 -5.15 19.73
CA TYR A 301 8.90 -4.92 21.13
C TYR A 301 9.24 -6.12 22.00
N GLU A 302 9.92 -5.85 23.13
CA GLU A 302 10.28 -6.86 24.15
C GLU A 302 9.09 -7.16 25.09
N GLU A 303 8.17 -6.18 25.23
CA GLU A 303 7.03 -6.30 26.13
C GLU A 303 6.08 -7.39 25.66
N GLU A 304 5.66 -8.24 26.59
CA GLU A 304 4.84 -9.41 26.30
C GLU A 304 3.44 -9.08 25.74
N ASN A 305 2.93 -7.89 25.98
CA ASN A 305 1.62 -7.44 25.55
C ASN A 305 1.65 -6.51 24.31
N ARG A 306 2.79 -6.44 23.61
CA ARG A 306 2.99 -5.62 22.39
C ARG A 306 3.28 -6.49 21.16
N PRO A 307 2.91 -6.03 19.92
CA PRO A 307 2.23 -4.77 19.62
C PRO A 307 0.73 -4.79 19.92
N GLN A 308 0.17 -3.59 20.15
CA GLN A 308 -1.27 -3.37 20.31
C GLN A 308 -1.76 -2.38 19.23
N THR A 309 -2.89 -2.66 18.61
CA THR A 309 -3.40 -1.80 17.51
C THR A 309 -3.55 -0.34 17.90
N ARG A 310 -4.06 -0.05 19.10
CA ARG A 310 -4.28 1.33 19.57
C ARG A 310 -2.98 2.08 19.89
N LEU A 311 -1.94 1.37 20.33
CA LEU A 311 -0.68 1.98 20.76
C LEU A 311 0.34 2.08 19.63
N ASP A 312 0.31 1.12 18.67
CA ASP A 312 1.44 0.89 17.77
C ASP A 312 1.12 1.06 16.29
N ARG A 313 -0.16 1.17 15.91
CA ARG A 313 -0.54 1.31 14.49
C ARG A 313 0.00 2.58 13.84
N ASP A 314 0.22 3.65 14.62
CA ASP A 314 0.69 4.94 14.11
C ASP A 314 2.22 5.07 14.11
N LEU A 315 2.97 4.00 14.39
CA LEU A 315 4.42 3.96 14.34
C LEU A 315 4.93 4.51 12.99
N GLY A 316 5.90 5.44 13.05
CA GLY A 316 6.44 6.06 11.84
C GLY A 316 5.36 6.73 10.98
N ASN A 317 4.45 7.47 11.61
CA ASN A 317 3.28 8.09 10.95
C ASN A 317 2.38 7.06 10.25
N GLY A 318 2.25 5.85 10.80
CA GLY A 318 1.49 4.74 10.24
C GLY A 318 2.18 3.99 9.09
N MET A 319 3.46 4.28 8.83
CA MET A 319 4.25 3.62 7.79
C MET A 319 5.17 2.51 8.33
N GLY A 320 5.43 2.47 9.65
CA GLY A 320 6.26 1.46 10.30
C GLY A 320 5.54 0.13 10.51
N ILE A 321 6.33 -0.91 10.75
CA ILE A 321 5.87 -2.26 11.09
C ILE A 321 6.25 -2.55 12.54
N SER A 322 5.28 -2.91 13.35
CA SER A 322 5.45 -3.30 14.75
C SER A 322 5.48 -4.81 14.88
N VAL A 323 6.51 -5.38 15.49
CA VAL A 323 6.65 -6.82 15.70
C VAL A 323 6.94 -7.10 17.18
N GLY A 324 6.39 -8.17 17.71
CA GLY A 324 6.66 -8.61 19.07
C GLY A 324 6.24 -10.05 19.31
N ARG A 325 6.34 -10.52 20.54
CA ARG A 325 5.91 -11.87 20.91
C ARG A 325 6.66 -12.98 20.17
N LEU A 326 7.90 -12.77 19.75
CA LEU A 326 8.71 -13.82 19.12
C LEU A 326 9.03 -14.92 20.13
N ARG A 327 8.66 -16.14 19.82
CA ARG A 327 8.90 -17.33 20.67
C ARG A 327 8.90 -18.59 19.83
N GLU A 328 9.54 -19.63 20.32
CA GLU A 328 9.47 -20.97 19.74
C GLU A 328 8.03 -21.50 19.70
N ASP A 329 7.77 -22.36 18.75
CA ASP A 329 6.47 -23.01 18.57
C ASP A 329 6.62 -24.54 18.59
N THR A 330 5.56 -25.24 18.95
CA THR A 330 5.56 -26.71 19.04
C THR A 330 5.34 -27.41 17.69
N LEU A 331 4.75 -26.72 16.71
CA LEU A 331 4.44 -27.27 15.37
C LEU A 331 5.27 -26.62 14.27
N PHE A 332 5.69 -25.38 14.49
CA PHE A 332 6.55 -24.58 13.63
C PHE A 332 7.85 -24.25 14.35
N ASP A 333 8.79 -23.61 13.67
CA ASP A 333 10.02 -23.17 14.35
C ASP A 333 9.75 -21.99 15.29
N TYR A 334 8.99 -20.99 14.80
CA TYR A 334 8.68 -19.78 15.54
C TYR A 334 7.26 -19.29 15.28
N LYS A 335 6.78 -18.50 16.27
CA LYS A 335 5.58 -17.67 16.15
C LYS A 335 5.82 -16.28 16.69
N PHE A 336 5.14 -15.29 16.09
CA PHE A 336 5.21 -13.89 16.49
C PHE A 336 3.93 -13.15 16.15
N ILE A 337 3.80 -11.93 16.67
CA ILE A 337 2.71 -11.00 16.32
C ILE A 337 3.31 -9.83 15.55
N SER A 338 2.65 -9.40 14.50
CA SER A 338 3.00 -8.20 13.75
C SER A 338 1.79 -7.33 13.46
N LEU A 339 2.02 -6.04 13.23
CA LEU A 339 0.98 -5.02 13.08
C LEU A 339 1.43 -3.97 12.07
N SER A 340 0.51 -3.53 11.23
CA SER A 340 0.67 -2.36 10.35
C SER A 340 -0.61 -1.52 10.29
N HIS A 341 -0.51 -0.24 9.95
CA HIS A 341 -1.67 0.61 9.71
C HIS A 341 -2.28 0.34 8.34
N ASN A 342 -3.47 -0.22 8.29
CA ASN A 342 -4.09 -0.71 7.06
C ASN A 342 -4.50 0.38 6.05
N THR A 343 -4.86 1.59 6.50
CA THR A 343 -5.26 2.69 5.61
C THR A 343 -4.11 3.65 5.26
N VAL A 344 -3.02 3.60 6.01
CA VAL A 344 -1.78 4.34 5.71
C VAL A 344 -0.80 3.40 5.00
N ARG A 345 0.01 2.62 5.72
CA ARG A 345 0.94 1.65 5.13
C ARG A 345 0.24 0.70 4.16
N GLY A 346 -0.89 0.16 4.59
CA GLY A 346 -1.70 -0.80 3.84
C GLY A 346 -2.49 -0.21 2.66
N ALA A 347 -2.56 1.11 2.51
CA ALA A 347 -3.31 1.77 1.44
C ALA A 347 -2.59 3.02 0.91
N ALA A 348 -3.11 4.23 1.19
CA ALA A 348 -2.66 5.46 0.55
C ALA A 348 -1.18 5.77 0.79
N GLY A 349 -0.67 5.61 2.02
CA GLY A 349 0.73 5.86 2.34
C GLY A 349 1.68 4.92 1.58
N GLY A 350 1.32 3.63 1.48
CA GLY A 350 2.05 2.69 0.63
C GLY A 350 2.05 3.09 -0.84
N GLY A 351 0.93 3.63 -1.35
CA GLY A 351 0.84 4.19 -2.70
C GLY A 351 1.74 5.42 -2.90
N VAL A 352 1.76 6.34 -1.92
CA VAL A 352 2.66 7.51 -1.95
C VAL A 352 4.13 7.06 -1.97
N LEU A 353 4.52 6.11 -1.14
CA LEU A 353 5.90 5.60 -1.11
C LEU A 353 6.30 4.91 -2.44
N ILE A 354 5.36 4.22 -3.11
CA ILE A 354 5.59 3.68 -4.47
C ILE A 354 5.86 4.83 -5.45
N ALA A 355 5.07 5.89 -5.42
CA ALA A 355 5.28 7.05 -6.29
C ALA A 355 6.62 7.77 -6.01
N GLU A 356 7.01 7.86 -4.74
CA GLU A 356 8.33 8.39 -4.35
C GLU A 356 9.48 7.55 -4.91
N LEU A 357 9.39 6.21 -4.81
CA LEU A 357 10.37 5.30 -5.40
C LEU A 357 10.43 5.49 -6.93
N LEU A 358 9.29 5.49 -7.60
CA LEU A 358 9.20 5.67 -9.06
C LEU A 358 9.77 7.02 -9.52
N LYS A 359 9.57 8.08 -8.72
CA LYS A 359 10.18 9.40 -8.99
C LYS A 359 11.70 9.36 -8.77
N ALA A 360 12.17 8.78 -7.67
CA ALA A 360 13.60 8.69 -7.36
C ALA A 360 14.35 7.87 -8.42
N GLU A 361 13.75 6.83 -8.96
CA GLU A 361 14.29 5.97 -10.01
C GLU A 361 14.03 6.51 -11.45
N GLY A 362 13.44 7.70 -11.57
CA GLY A 362 13.29 8.40 -12.85
C GLY A 362 12.11 7.96 -13.73
N TYR A 363 11.23 7.08 -13.26
CA TYR A 363 10.03 6.63 -14.00
C TYR A 363 8.93 7.70 -14.05
N ILE A 364 8.86 8.58 -13.05
CA ILE A 364 7.91 9.69 -12.98
C ILE A 364 8.66 11.02 -13.05
N GLN A 365 8.28 11.85 -14.00
CA GLN A 365 8.83 13.18 -14.24
C GLN A 365 7.69 14.16 -14.55
N ALA A 366 7.93 15.47 -14.48
CA ALA A 366 6.98 16.46 -14.96
C ALA A 366 6.71 16.30 -16.46
N LYS A 367 5.47 16.62 -16.87
CA LYS A 367 5.08 16.67 -18.30
C LYS A 367 5.69 17.87 -19.01
#